data_802bebe847ca52cc0f292ad2e2d91aa1
#
_entry.id   802bebe847ca52cc0f292ad2e2d91aa1
#
_cell.length_a   1.000
_cell.length_b   1.000
_cell.length_c   1.000
_cell.angle_alpha   90.00
_cell.angle_beta   90.00
_cell.angle_gamma   90.00
#
_symmetry.space_group_name_H-M   'P 1'
#
loop_
_entity.id
_entity.type
_entity.pdbx_description
1 polymer ?
#
loop_
_entity_poly.entity_id
_entity_poly.type
_entity_poly.pdbx_seq_one_letter_code
_entity_poly.pdbx_strand_id
1 'polypeptide(L)'
;NTLFVFTADHTNSPERPEYETESGLFSVPVVFYQPGSDLKGFRKDVIAQQIDIMPTVLGYLGYDKPFVSFGCDLLNTPAEDTYAVNYINGIYQFFKGDYLLQFDGRNTVAMYAFKTDKLLEHNLLGQVDVQQSMEDELKAIIQQYMIRMNNDELVVK
;
A
#
# COMPACT_ATOMS: atom_id res chain seq x y z
N ASN A 1 19.96 14.89 -15.89
CA ASN A 1 19.40 14.92 -14.54
C ASN A 1 17.94 14.48 -14.60
N THR A 2 17.71 13.15 -14.63
CA THR A 2 16.35 12.58 -14.80
C THR A 2 16.14 11.51 -13.75
N LEU A 3 15.03 11.61 -13.00
CA LEU A 3 14.51 10.55 -12.15
C LEU A 3 13.62 9.64 -13.02
N PHE A 4 13.92 8.36 -13.04
CA PHE A 4 13.08 7.34 -13.67
C PHE A 4 12.27 6.64 -12.60
N VAL A 5 10.99 6.44 -12.88
CA VAL A 5 10.09 5.65 -12.04
C VAL A 5 9.54 4.51 -12.89
N PHE A 6 9.75 3.27 -12.44
CA PHE A 6 9.23 2.08 -13.12
C PHE A 6 8.23 1.39 -12.20
N THR A 7 7.07 1.10 -12.73
CA THR A 7 6.01 0.33 -12.08
C THR A 7 5.15 -0.36 -13.13
N ALA A 8 4.24 -1.21 -12.72
CA ALA A 8 3.20 -1.77 -13.58
C ALA A 8 1.82 -1.37 -13.04
N ASP A 9 0.79 -1.44 -13.86
CA ASP A 9 -0.60 -1.19 -13.46
C ASP A 9 -1.16 -2.38 -12.65
N HIS A 10 -0.83 -3.60 -13.04
CA HIS A 10 -1.17 -4.86 -12.37
C HIS A 10 -0.24 -5.98 -12.84
N THR A 11 -0.31 -7.15 -12.22
CA THR A 11 0.33 -8.36 -12.74
C THR A 11 -0.39 -8.84 -14.01
N ASN A 12 0.35 -9.46 -14.91
CA ASN A 12 -0.21 -10.10 -16.11
C ASN A 12 -0.43 -11.60 -15.83
N SER A 13 -0.07 -12.48 -16.76
CA SER A 13 -0.17 -13.93 -16.55
C SER A 13 0.75 -14.37 -15.41
N PRO A 14 0.20 -14.85 -14.28
CA PRO A 14 1.03 -15.25 -13.15
C PRO A 14 1.82 -16.51 -13.49
N GLU A 15 3.14 -16.45 -13.26
CA GLU A 15 4.03 -17.61 -13.44
C GLU A 15 4.27 -18.37 -12.13
N ARG A 16 3.80 -17.78 -11.01
CA ARG A 16 3.97 -18.34 -9.66
C ARG A 16 2.67 -18.28 -8.89
N PRO A 17 2.38 -19.32 -8.07
CA PRO A 17 1.11 -19.41 -7.33
C PRO A 17 0.79 -18.20 -6.45
N GLU A 18 1.81 -17.57 -5.86
CA GLU A 18 1.60 -16.38 -5.01
C GLU A 18 0.99 -15.20 -5.77
N TYR A 19 1.20 -15.10 -7.08
CA TYR A 19 0.60 -14.04 -7.92
C TYR A 19 -0.78 -14.41 -8.46
N GLU A 20 -1.25 -15.64 -8.24
CA GLU A 20 -2.62 -16.07 -8.55
C GLU A 20 -3.61 -15.68 -7.44
N THR A 21 -3.11 -15.36 -6.25
CA THR A 21 -3.96 -14.87 -5.15
C THR A 21 -4.54 -13.50 -5.47
N GLU A 22 -5.71 -13.15 -4.93
CA GLU A 22 -6.32 -11.82 -5.13
C GLU A 22 -5.39 -10.67 -4.69
N SER A 23 -4.59 -10.88 -3.65
CA SER A 23 -3.57 -9.92 -3.22
C SER A 23 -2.36 -9.89 -4.15
N GLY A 24 -1.99 -11.03 -4.69
CA GLY A 24 -0.88 -11.17 -5.63
C GLY A 24 -1.09 -10.42 -6.95
N LEU A 25 -2.34 -10.27 -7.39
CA LEU A 25 -2.70 -9.50 -8.59
C LEU A 25 -2.24 -8.03 -8.52
N PHE A 26 -2.13 -7.46 -7.33
CA PHE A 26 -1.67 -6.09 -7.09
C PHE A 26 -0.16 -5.99 -6.78
N SER A 27 0.53 -7.13 -6.74
CA SER A 27 1.94 -7.19 -6.34
C SER A 27 2.84 -6.80 -7.51
N VAL A 28 3.11 -5.51 -7.66
CA VAL A 28 3.94 -4.94 -8.73
C VAL A 28 5.15 -4.21 -8.15
N PRO A 29 6.29 -4.14 -8.89
CA PRO A 29 7.44 -3.38 -8.44
C PRO A 29 7.17 -1.87 -8.48
N VAL A 30 7.78 -1.14 -7.53
CA VAL A 30 7.94 0.32 -7.59
C VAL A 30 9.42 0.62 -7.50
N VAL A 31 10.02 1.16 -8.56
CA VAL A 31 11.46 1.41 -8.66
C VAL A 31 11.71 2.88 -8.95
N PHE A 32 12.52 3.52 -8.12
CA PHE A 32 13.05 4.87 -8.35
C PHE A 32 14.51 4.76 -8.73
N TYR A 33 14.88 5.35 -9.84
CA TYR A 33 16.24 5.31 -10.35
C TYR A 33 16.69 6.66 -10.91
N GLN A 34 17.83 7.13 -10.45
CA GLN A 34 18.50 8.29 -11.03
C GLN A 34 20.00 8.01 -11.14
N PRO A 35 20.59 8.14 -12.36
CA PRO A 35 22.03 7.97 -12.53
C PRO A 35 22.83 8.91 -11.64
N GLY A 36 23.80 8.36 -10.90
CA GLY A 36 24.68 9.14 -10.02
C GLY A 36 24.10 9.56 -8.68
N SER A 37 22.86 9.15 -8.36
CA SER A 37 22.24 9.40 -7.05
C SER A 37 22.59 8.31 -6.04
N ASP A 38 22.18 8.56 -4.77
CA ASP A 38 22.29 7.60 -3.68
C ASP A 38 21.07 6.66 -3.58
N LEU A 39 20.13 6.73 -4.54
CA LEU A 39 19.01 5.79 -4.64
C LEU A 39 19.54 4.41 -5.04
N LYS A 40 19.73 3.53 -4.04
CA LYS A 40 20.33 2.20 -4.24
C LYS A 40 19.69 1.18 -3.32
N GLY A 41 19.69 -0.07 -3.79
CA GLY A 41 19.26 -1.22 -3.00
C GLY A 41 17.79 -1.54 -3.08
N PHE A 42 17.36 -2.48 -2.26
CA PHE A 42 15.99 -2.96 -2.19
C PHE A 42 15.47 -2.86 -0.76
N ARG A 43 14.39 -2.11 -0.56
CA ARG A 43 13.71 -1.91 0.72
C ARG A 43 12.67 -3.01 0.93
N LYS A 44 13.04 -4.08 1.64
CA LYS A 44 12.15 -5.22 1.95
C LYS A 44 11.20 -4.94 3.13
N ASP A 45 11.53 -3.96 3.91
CA ASP A 45 10.82 -3.51 5.10
C ASP A 45 9.63 -2.58 4.78
N VAL A 46 9.67 -1.91 3.64
CA VAL A 46 8.69 -0.93 3.20
C VAL A 46 7.55 -1.62 2.43
N ILE A 47 6.31 -1.28 2.76
CA ILE A 47 5.13 -1.62 1.95
C ILE A 47 4.84 -0.42 1.06
N ALA A 48 4.82 -0.64 -0.25
CA ALA A 48 4.62 0.40 -1.24
C ALA A 48 3.34 0.14 -2.04
N GLN A 49 2.68 1.21 -2.44
CA GLN A 49 1.54 1.18 -3.36
C GLN A 49 1.69 2.28 -4.41
N GLN A 50 0.98 2.18 -5.51
CA GLN A 50 1.13 3.11 -6.65
C GLN A 50 0.84 4.56 -6.27
N ILE A 51 -0.08 4.82 -5.34
CA ILE A 51 -0.40 6.18 -4.88
C ILE A 51 0.72 6.84 -4.08
N ASP A 52 1.74 6.08 -3.67
CA ASP A 52 2.95 6.61 -3.00
C ASP A 52 3.92 7.26 -4.00
N ILE A 53 3.78 6.97 -5.29
CA ILE A 53 4.71 7.48 -6.32
C ILE A 53 4.69 9.02 -6.34
N MET A 54 3.50 9.63 -6.33
CA MET A 54 3.38 11.08 -6.38
C MET A 54 4.03 11.77 -5.17
N PRO A 55 3.67 11.47 -3.91
CA PRO A 55 4.30 12.11 -2.77
C PRO A 55 5.80 11.83 -2.67
N THR A 56 6.27 10.64 -3.07
CA THR A 56 7.70 10.31 -3.12
C THR A 56 8.45 11.18 -4.13
N VAL A 57 7.90 11.35 -5.34
CA VAL A 57 8.52 12.21 -6.37
C VAL A 57 8.51 13.67 -5.92
N LEU A 58 7.41 14.17 -5.36
CA LEU A 58 7.31 15.54 -4.86
C LEU A 58 8.31 15.79 -3.73
N GLY A 59 8.43 14.87 -2.76
CA GLY A 59 9.42 14.94 -1.68
C GLY A 59 10.85 14.93 -2.23
N TYR A 60 11.16 14.04 -3.17
CA TYR A 60 12.47 13.95 -3.80
C TYR A 60 12.88 15.24 -4.55
N LEU A 61 11.89 15.93 -5.15
CA LEU A 61 12.12 17.19 -5.86
C LEU A 61 12.11 18.43 -4.94
N GLY A 62 11.85 18.25 -3.63
CA GLY A 62 11.76 19.35 -2.68
C GLY A 62 10.54 20.25 -2.89
N TYR A 63 9.40 19.66 -3.34
CA TYR A 63 8.15 20.40 -3.51
C TYR A 63 7.60 20.83 -2.15
N ASP A 64 7.38 22.14 -1.97
CA ASP A 64 7.06 22.78 -0.68
C ASP A 64 5.60 23.28 -0.55
N LYS A 65 4.76 23.01 -1.56
CA LYS A 65 3.36 23.47 -1.53
C LYS A 65 2.44 22.35 -1.03
N PRO A 66 1.30 22.71 -0.39
CA PRO A 66 0.30 21.74 0.04
C PRO A 66 -0.22 20.90 -1.14
N PHE A 67 -0.42 19.61 -0.90
CA PHE A 67 -1.11 18.70 -1.81
C PHE A 67 -1.90 17.67 -0.99
N VAL A 68 -2.87 16.99 -1.64
CA VAL A 68 -3.65 15.91 -1.03
C VAL A 68 -3.09 14.58 -1.53
N SER A 69 -2.78 13.68 -0.61
CA SER A 69 -2.37 12.29 -0.91
C SER A 69 -2.88 11.35 0.16
N PHE A 70 -3.26 10.14 -0.24
CA PHE A 70 -3.44 8.98 0.65
C PHE A 70 -2.20 8.08 0.64
N GLY A 71 -1.25 8.34 -0.23
CA GLY A 71 0.06 7.71 -0.22
C GLY A 71 1.06 8.50 0.62
N CYS A 72 2.22 7.88 0.88
CA CYS A 72 3.32 8.46 1.64
C CYS A 72 4.58 8.65 0.78
N ASP A 73 5.52 9.45 1.28
CA ASP A 73 6.86 9.55 0.70
C ASP A 73 7.71 8.34 1.14
N LEU A 74 7.87 7.35 0.26
CA LEU A 74 8.56 6.10 0.55
C LEU A 74 10.04 6.27 0.90
N LEU A 75 10.66 7.39 0.55
CA LEU A 75 12.06 7.67 0.84
C LEU A 75 12.25 8.21 2.26
N ASN A 76 11.25 8.90 2.81
CA ASN A 76 11.34 9.59 4.10
C ASN A 76 10.39 9.02 5.17
N THR A 77 9.36 8.26 4.80
CA THR A 77 8.42 7.64 5.74
C THR A 77 9.06 6.42 6.42
N PRO A 78 9.01 6.28 7.75
CA PRO A 78 9.42 5.06 8.46
C PRO A 78 8.67 3.83 7.95
N ALA A 79 9.34 2.68 7.90
CA ALA A 79 8.76 1.45 7.34
C ALA A 79 7.49 0.99 8.06
N GLU A 80 7.43 1.17 9.38
CA GLU A 80 6.27 0.86 10.22
C GLU A 80 5.02 1.70 9.93
N ASP A 81 5.21 2.87 9.32
CA ASP A 81 4.12 3.78 8.94
C ASP A 81 3.64 3.57 7.50
N THR A 82 4.34 2.72 6.74
CA THR A 82 3.95 2.41 5.36
C THR A 82 2.85 1.35 5.31
N TYR A 83 1.97 1.46 4.33
CA TYR A 83 0.85 0.54 4.13
C TYR A 83 0.41 0.47 2.67
N ALA A 84 -0.42 -0.53 2.34
CA ALA A 84 -1.13 -0.57 1.06
C ALA A 84 -2.58 -0.98 1.27
N VAL A 85 -3.49 -0.39 0.47
CA VAL A 85 -4.92 -0.73 0.44
C VAL A 85 -5.32 -1.07 -0.98
N ASN A 86 -5.87 -2.27 -1.17
CA ASN A 86 -6.52 -2.69 -2.41
C ASN A 86 -8.00 -2.93 -2.15
N TYR A 87 -8.81 -2.88 -3.21
CA TYR A 87 -10.22 -3.27 -3.16
C TYR A 87 -10.57 -4.13 -4.36
N ILE A 88 -11.03 -5.35 -4.11
CA ILE A 88 -11.43 -6.30 -5.14
C ILE A 88 -12.58 -7.18 -4.62
N ASN A 89 -13.57 -7.45 -5.47
CA ASN A 89 -14.68 -8.36 -5.18
C ASN A 89 -15.45 -8.05 -3.88
N GLY A 90 -15.54 -6.76 -3.49
CA GLY A 90 -16.21 -6.34 -2.26
C GLY A 90 -15.35 -6.41 -1.00
N ILE A 91 -14.08 -6.77 -1.12
CA ILE A 91 -13.13 -6.91 0.00
C ILE A 91 -12.03 -5.84 -0.08
N TYR A 92 -11.85 -5.12 1.00
CA TYR A 92 -10.66 -4.31 1.22
C TYR A 92 -9.54 -5.20 1.71
N GLN A 93 -8.36 -5.03 1.15
CA GLN A 93 -7.12 -5.70 1.54
C GLN A 93 -6.18 -4.65 2.09
N PHE A 94 -5.86 -4.73 3.38
CA PHE A 94 -5.00 -3.78 4.07
C PHE A 94 -3.71 -4.46 4.50
N PHE A 95 -2.60 -4.03 3.90
CA PHE A 95 -1.24 -4.51 4.21
C PHE A 95 -0.57 -3.52 5.13
N LYS A 96 -0.12 -3.98 6.30
CA LYS A 96 0.68 -3.19 7.23
C LYS A 96 1.60 -4.09 8.06
N GLY A 97 2.86 -3.68 8.24
CA GLY A 97 3.84 -4.48 8.96
C GLY A 97 4.03 -5.86 8.33
N ASP A 98 3.69 -6.92 9.05
CA ASP A 98 3.80 -8.29 8.57
C ASP A 98 2.46 -8.91 8.15
N TYR A 99 1.35 -8.16 8.29
CA TYR A 99 0.01 -8.69 8.17
C TYR A 99 -0.78 -8.10 7.01
N LEU A 100 -1.62 -8.94 6.42
CA LEU A 100 -2.72 -8.59 5.53
C LEU A 100 -4.03 -8.80 6.29
N LEU A 101 -4.83 -7.75 6.37
CA LEU A 101 -6.20 -7.79 6.88
C LEU A 101 -7.18 -7.68 5.72
N GLN A 102 -8.18 -8.55 5.67
CA GLN A 102 -9.29 -8.51 4.71
C GLN A 102 -10.58 -8.07 5.40
N PHE A 103 -11.23 -7.05 4.84
CA PHE A 103 -12.41 -6.40 5.43
C PHE A 103 -13.54 -6.26 4.41
N ASP A 104 -14.75 -6.70 4.75
CA ASP A 104 -15.92 -6.71 3.86
C ASP A 104 -16.71 -5.39 3.87
N GLY A 105 -16.21 -4.38 4.54
CA GLY A 105 -16.91 -3.10 4.77
C GLY A 105 -17.73 -3.06 6.07
N ARG A 106 -17.81 -4.19 6.79
CA ARG A 106 -18.48 -4.30 8.10
C ARG A 106 -17.60 -4.96 9.14
N ASN A 107 -16.96 -6.07 8.77
CA ASN A 107 -16.15 -6.89 9.66
C ASN A 107 -14.84 -7.30 9.00
N THR A 108 -13.81 -7.52 9.81
CA THR A 108 -12.63 -8.28 9.36
C THR A 108 -13.04 -9.72 9.11
N VAL A 109 -12.80 -10.23 7.92
CA VAL A 109 -13.19 -11.59 7.49
C VAL A 109 -12.00 -12.54 7.44
N ALA A 110 -10.79 -12.02 7.28
CA ALA A 110 -9.56 -12.83 7.33
C ALA A 110 -8.34 -11.98 7.70
N MET A 111 -7.31 -12.65 8.19
CA MET A 111 -6.02 -12.07 8.51
C MET A 111 -4.89 -13.07 8.21
N TYR A 112 -3.79 -12.61 7.61
CA TYR A 112 -2.69 -13.47 7.17
C TYR A 112 -1.34 -12.84 7.45
N ALA A 113 -0.34 -13.65 7.78
CA ALA A 113 1.06 -13.23 7.85
C ALA A 113 1.69 -13.25 6.45
N PHE A 114 1.30 -12.33 5.57
CA PHE A 114 1.56 -12.36 4.12
C PHE A 114 3.05 -12.41 3.74
N LYS A 115 3.95 -11.99 4.61
CA LYS A 115 5.40 -12.07 4.35
C LYS A 115 5.91 -13.50 4.39
N THR A 116 5.31 -14.37 5.18
CA THR A 116 5.69 -15.79 5.36
C THR A 116 4.69 -16.76 4.76
N ASP A 117 3.40 -16.43 4.78
CA ASP A 117 2.31 -17.20 4.17
C ASP A 117 1.91 -16.58 2.81
N LYS A 118 2.70 -16.91 1.77
CA LYS A 118 2.55 -16.31 0.44
C LYS A 118 1.28 -16.74 -0.29
N LEU A 119 0.71 -17.88 0.07
CA LEU A 119 -0.50 -18.42 -0.54
C LEU A 119 -1.76 -18.07 0.27
N LEU A 120 -1.61 -17.40 1.43
CA LEU A 120 -2.70 -17.01 2.30
C LEU A 120 -3.55 -18.22 2.75
N GLU A 121 -2.88 -19.30 3.12
CA GLU A 121 -3.52 -20.56 3.52
C GLU A 121 -3.89 -20.60 5.01
N HIS A 122 -3.23 -19.78 5.85
CA HIS A 122 -3.37 -19.82 7.30
C HIS A 122 -4.06 -18.55 7.81
N ASN A 123 -5.39 -18.61 7.92
CA ASN A 123 -6.18 -17.50 8.46
C ASN A 123 -5.95 -17.35 9.97
N LEU A 124 -5.42 -16.19 10.37
CA LEU A 124 -5.10 -15.80 11.74
C LEU A 124 -6.19 -14.94 12.40
N LEU A 125 -7.41 -14.92 11.86
CA LEU A 125 -8.52 -14.13 12.38
C LEU A 125 -8.75 -14.41 13.88
N GLY A 126 -8.73 -13.35 14.70
CA GLY A 126 -8.88 -13.45 16.15
C GLY A 126 -7.67 -14.01 16.90
N GLN A 127 -6.51 -14.22 16.23
CA GLN A 127 -5.33 -14.83 16.82
C GLN A 127 -4.16 -13.86 17.00
N VAL A 128 -4.27 -12.63 16.49
CA VAL A 128 -3.19 -11.63 16.54
C VAL A 128 -3.66 -10.32 17.16
N ASP A 129 -2.88 -9.77 18.06
CA ASP A 129 -3.24 -8.58 18.86
C ASP A 129 -3.41 -7.31 18.00
N VAL A 130 -2.72 -7.24 16.85
CA VAL A 130 -2.75 -6.07 15.95
C VAL A 130 -4.04 -5.98 15.10
N GLN A 131 -4.89 -6.99 15.12
CA GLN A 131 -6.08 -7.03 14.27
C GLN A 131 -6.98 -5.80 14.46
N GLN A 132 -7.32 -5.48 15.71
CA GLN A 132 -8.23 -4.37 15.99
C GLN A 132 -7.63 -3.02 15.57
N SER A 133 -6.37 -2.78 15.84
CA SER A 133 -5.70 -1.53 15.44
C SER A 133 -5.61 -1.39 13.91
N MET A 134 -5.37 -2.47 13.19
CA MET A 134 -5.38 -2.48 11.73
C MET A 134 -6.77 -2.22 11.15
N GLU A 135 -7.82 -2.82 11.74
CA GLU A 135 -9.21 -2.58 11.32
C GLU A 135 -9.61 -1.12 11.54
N ASP A 136 -9.27 -0.54 12.68
CA ASP A 136 -9.59 0.86 13.01
C ASP A 136 -8.86 1.83 12.06
N GLU A 137 -7.60 1.56 11.75
CA GLU A 137 -6.83 2.35 10.81
C GLU A 137 -7.40 2.26 9.38
N LEU A 138 -7.73 1.06 8.90
CA LEU A 138 -8.36 0.88 7.58
C LEU A 138 -9.70 1.62 7.51
N LYS A 139 -10.54 1.52 8.53
CA LYS A 139 -11.82 2.25 8.61
C LYS A 139 -11.61 3.77 8.54
N ALA A 140 -10.58 4.29 9.23
CA ALA A 140 -10.25 5.70 9.18
C ALA A 140 -9.81 6.14 7.77
N ILE A 141 -8.99 5.34 7.07
CA ILE A 141 -8.58 5.60 5.69
C ILE A 141 -9.80 5.63 4.76
N ILE A 142 -10.66 4.61 4.83
CA ILE A 142 -11.88 4.53 4.02
C ILE A 142 -12.79 5.73 4.30
N GLN A 143 -13.00 6.08 5.56
CA GLN A 143 -13.83 7.21 5.96
C GLN A 143 -13.29 8.53 5.41
N GLN A 144 -12.00 8.78 5.55
CA GLN A 144 -11.37 9.99 5.04
C GLN A 144 -11.46 10.09 3.52
N TYR A 145 -11.23 8.99 2.82
CA TYR A 145 -11.37 8.93 1.37
C TYR A 145 -12.80 9.28 0.93
N MET A 146 -13.80 8.64 1.55
CA MET A 146 -15.22 8.85 1.21
C MET A 146 -15.70 10.27 1.54
N ILE A 147 -15.29 10.83 2.69
CA ILE A 147 -15.64 12.21 3.07
C ILE A 147 -15.06 13.19 2.05
N ARG A 148 -13.77 13.08 1.73
CA ARG A 148 -13.12 13.99 0.79
C ARG A 148 -13.66 13.87 -0.63
N MET A 149 -13.97 12.64 -1.07
CA MET A 149 -14.58 12.42 -2.38
C MET A 149 -15.98 13.07 -2.45
N ASN A 150 -16.83 12.85 -1.44
CA ASN A 150 -18.19 13.40 -1.41
C ASN A 150 -18.22 14.93 -1.30
N ASN A 151 -17.21 15.54 -0.70
CA ASN A 151 -17.12 16.98 -0.49
C ASN A 151 -16.30 17.71 -1.57
N ASP A 152 -15.81 17.00 -2.60
CA ASP A 152 -14.89 17.56 -3.61
C ASP A 152 -13.62 18.17 -2.98
N GLU A 153 -12.99 17.42 -2.04
CA GLU A 153 -11.81 17.81 -1.27
C GLU A 153 -10.56 16.97 -1.59
N LEU A 154 -10.52 16.34 -2.78
CA LEU A 154 -9.36 15.59 -3.25
C LEU A 154 -8.27 16.48 -3.86
N VAL A 155 -8.49 17.78 -3.91
CA VAL A 155 -7.53 18.80 -4.32
C VAL A 155 -7.42 19.91 -3.28
N VAL A 156 -6.27 20.58 -3.25
CA VAL A 156 -6.10 21.78 -2.43
C VAL A 156 -6.83 22.94 -3.13
N LYS A 157 -7.70 23.62 -2.40
CA LYS A 157 -8.44 24.81 -2.87
C LYS A 157 -7.71 26.08 -2.47
#